data_d714676814c677195acb89f84bb673d4
#
_entry.id   d714676814c677195acb89f84bb673d4
#
_cell.length_a   1.000
_cell.length_b   1.000
_cell.length_c   1.000
_cell.angle_alpha   90.00
_cell.angle_beta   90.00
_cell.angle_gamma   90.00
#
_symmetry.space_group_name_H-M   'P 1'
#
loop_
_entity.id
_entity.type
_entity.pdbx_description
1 polymer ?
#
loop_
_entity_poly.entity_id
_entity_poly.type
_entity_poly.pdbx_seq_one_letter_code
_entity_poly.pdbx_strand_id
1 'polypeptide(L)'
;MYPAYHVFDLSCSQEVPAEILPATESDFRLTVQDCWQTSWMSKYLQEPFLQKYALKIAATGELVGLGAYRNMPEGFLVYIEYIESAPHSNPTLSKNRKYRGIGAALLAYGVQLSIDSGYGGVVFFLGT
;
A
#
# COMPACT_ATOMS: atom_id res chain seq x y z
N MET A 1 4.39 17.09 -10.02
CA MET A 1 5.14 16.73 -8.79
C MET A 1 4.36 15.67 -8.03
N TYR A 2 4.99 14.56 -7.77
CA TYR A 2 4.35 13.50 -6.98
C TYR A 2 4.48 13.84 -5.50
N PRO A 3 3.43 13.60 -4.69
CA PRO A 3 3.56 13.83 -3.25
C PRO A 3 4.64 12.93 -2.66
N ALA A 4 5.40 13.49 -1.74
CA ALA A 4 6.41 12.73 -1.02
C ALA A 4 5.74 11.95 0.10
N TYR A 5 6.03 10.66 0.18
CA TYR A 5 5.52 9.80 1.25
C TYR A 5 6.62 9.54 2.25
N HIS A 6 6.23 9.41 3.50
CA HIS A 6 7.14 9.11 4.60
C HIS A 6 6.51 8.06 5.48
N VAL A 7 7.35 7.20 6.03
CA VAL A 7 6.98 6.29 7.10
C VAL A 7 7.91 6.53 8.28
N PHE A 8 7.47 6.17 9.47
CA PHE A 8 8.26 6.37 10.68
C PHE A 8 9.06 5.10 10.99
N ASP A 9 10.39 5.22 10.97
CA ASP A 9 11.29 4.11 11.31
C ASP A 9 11.45 4.08 12.83
N LEU A 10 10.88 3.04 13.44
CA LEU A 10 10.86 2.91 14.90
C LEU A 10 12.23 2.53 15.48
N SER A 11 13.15 2.02 14.65
CA SER A 11 14.49 1.66 15.13
C SER A 11 15.36 2.88 15.40
N CYS A 12 15.16 3.96 14.66
CA CYS A 12 15.93 5.20 14.82
C CYS A 12 15.06 6.41 15.18
N SER A 13 13.75 6.21 15.38
CA SER A 13 12.80 7.26 15.74
C SER A 13 12.82 8.44 14.78
N GLN A 14 12.86 8.17 13.48
CA GLN A 14 12.89 9.19 12.45
C GLN A 14 11.94 8.85 11.30
N GLU A 15 11.38 9.90 10.68
CA GLU A 15 10.68 9.74 9.41
C GLU A 15 11.69 9.43 8.31
N VAL A 16 11.37 8.46 7.48
CA VAL A 16 12.20 8.10 6.33
C VAL A 16 11.37 8.19 5.05
N PRO A 17 11.97 8.65 3.95
CA PRO A 17 11.25 8.74 2.68
C PRO A 17 10.84 7.37 2.16
N ALA A 18 9.65 7.32 1.58
CA ALA A 18 9.11 6.12 0.95
C ALA A 18 8.58 6.47 -0.43
N GLU A 19 8.56 5.49 -1.32
CA GLU A 19 8.07 5.62 -2.68
C GLU A 19 6.91 4.67 -2.91
N ILE A 20 5.91 5.13 -3.66
CA ILE A 20 4.82 4.28 -4.10
C ILE A 20 4.95 4.11 -5.60
N LEU A 21 5.11 2.86 -6.03
CA LEU A 21 5.38 2.47 -7.41
C LEU A 21 4.40 1.37 -7.82
N PRO A 22 4.13 1.21 -9.13
CA PRO A 22 3.35 0.05 -9.57
C PRO A 22 3.99 -1.23 -9.06
N ALA A 23 3.18 -2.10 -8.46
CA ALA A 23 3.67 -3.35 -7.91
C ALA A 23 4.02 -4.33 -9.03
N THR A 24 5.06 -5.13 -8.80
CA THR A 24 5.56 -6.09 -9.77
C THR A 24 5.30 -7.52 -9.29
N GLU A 25 5.45 -8.48 -10.21
CA GLU A 25 5.34 -9.90 -9.85
C GLU A 25 6.35 -10.28 -8.77
N SER A 26 7.55 -9.71 -8.83
CA SER A 26 8.57 -9.93 -7.80
C SER A 26 8.07 -9.50 -6.43
N ASP A 27 7.36 -8.37 -6.35
CA ASP A 27 6.78 -7.90 -5.10
C ASP A 27 5.75 -8.90 -4.57
N PHE A 28 4.89 -9.43 -5.45
CA PHE A 28 3.86 -10.39 -5.03
C PHE A 28 4.46 -11.70 -4.54
N ARG A 29 5.54 -12.16 -5.17
CA ARG A 29 6.24 -13.37 -4.74
C ARG A 29 6.85 -13.21 -3.35
N LEU A 30 7.34 -12.01 -3.02
CA LEU A 30 7.86 -11.73 -1.68
C LEU A 30 6.79 -11.93 -0.61
N THR A 31 5.51 -11.66 -0.89
CA THR A 31 4.46 -11.84 0.10
C THR A 31 4.28 -13.30 0.48
N VAL A 32 4.52 -14.21 -0.46
CA VAL A 32 4.48 -15.66 -0.18
C VAL A 32 5.73 -16.07 0.59
N GLN A 33 6.89 -15.64 0.12
CA GLN A 33 8.18 -15.98 0.72
C GLN A 33 8.29 -15.47 2.17
N ASP A 34 7.82 -14.25 2.42
CA ASP A 34 7.97 -13.57 3.70
C ASP A 34 6.73 -13.75 4.60
N CYS A 35 5.82 -14.63 4.23
CA CYS A 35 4.65 -15.01 5.04
C CYS A 35 3.74 -13.84 5.42
N TRP A 36 3.39 -13.01 4.44
CA TRP A 36 2.38 -11.98 4.64
C TRP A 36 1.02 -12.65 4.96
N GLN A 37 0.12 -11.91 5.62
CA GLN A 37 -1.19 -12.46 5.96
C GLN A 37 -1.97 -12.90 4.73
N THR A 38 -1.82 -12.17 3.62
CA THR A 38 -2.47 -12.49 2.35
C THR A 38 -1.42 -12.77 1.30
N SER A 39 -1.64 -13.82 0.50
CA SER A 39 -0.83 -14.05 -0.69
C SER A 39 -1.32 -13.08 -1.79
N TRP A 40 -0.45 -12.18 -2.19
CA TRP A 40 -0.75 -11.25 -3.27
C TRP A 40 -0.66 -11.93 -4.65
N MET A 41 -0.26 -13.21 -4.68
CA MET A 41 -0.36 -14.06 -5.87
C MET A 41 -1.75 -14.70 -6.02
N SER A 42 -2.65 -14.50 -5.05
CA SER A 42 -3.98 -15.10 -5.07
C SER A 42 -4.78 -14.61 -6.28
N LYS A 43 -5.68 -15.46 -6.75
CA LYS A 43 -6.52 -15.17 -7.91
C LYS A 43 -7.34 -13.89 -7.73
N TYR A 44 -7.84 -13.67 -6.52
CA TYR A 44 -8.62 -12.48 -6.20
C TYR A 44 -7.83 -11.19 -6.42
N LEU A 45 -6.56 -11.16 -6.00
CA LEU A 45 -5.72 -9.97 -6.12
C LEU A 45 -5.05 -9.86 -7.49
N GLN A 46 -5.20 -10.85 -8.37
CA GLN A 46 -4.68 -10.81 -9.74
C GLN A 46 -5.72 -10.35 -10.76
N GLU A 47 -6.90 -9.92 -10.30
CA GLU A 47 -7.94 -9.42 -11.19
C GLU A 47 -7.45 -8.19 -11.96
N PRO A 48 -7.66 -8.13 -13.30
CA PRO A 48 -7.10 -7.06 -14.14
C PRO A 48 -7.60 -5.66 -13.79
N PHE A 49 -8.80 -5.54 -13.21
CA PHE A 49 -9.36 -4.24 -12.85
C PHE A 49 -8.75 -3.66 -11.58
N LEU A 50 -7.94 -4.43 -10.84
CA LEU A 50 -7.26 -3.94 -9.65
C LEU A 50 -5.92 -3.33 -10.03
N GLN A 51 -5.72 -2.08 -9.64
CA GLN A 51 -4.44 -1.40 -9.76
C GLN A 51 -3.67 -1.64 -8.46
N LYS A 52 -2.49 -2.23 -8.57
CA LYS A 52 -1.71 -2.61 -7.40
C LYS A 52 -0.43 -1.78 -7.33
N TYR A 53 -0.16 -1.26 -6.14
CA TYR A 53 0.99 -0.41 -5.89
C TYR A 53 1.76 -0.89 -4.69
N ALA A 54 3.08 -0.72 -4.75
CA ALA A 54 4.00 -1.11 -3.71
C ALA A 54 4.56 0.12 -3.02
N LEU A 55 4.56 0.10 -1.70
CA LEU A 55 5.24 1.11 -0.88
C LEU A 55 6.60 0.55 -0.49
N LYS A 56 7.64 1.28 -0.86
CA LYS A 56 9.03 0.87 -0.63
C LYS A 56 9.81 1.97 0.05
N ILE A 57 10.75 1.59 0.90
CA ILE A 57 11.68 2.54 1.50
C ILE A 57 12.58 3.08 0.40
N ALA A 58 12.64 4.40 0.25
CA ALA A 58 13.37 5.03 -0.86
C ALA A 58 14.85 4.70 -0.85
N ALA A 59 15.47 4.68 0.33
CA ALA A 59 16.92 4.45 0.45
C ALA A 59 17.35 3.02 0.13
N THR A 60 16.49 2.02 0.37
CA THR A 60 16.85 0.60 0.27
C THR A 60 16.06 -0.17 -0.77
N GLY A 61 14.90 0.32 -1.18
CA GLY A 61 13.99 -0.42 -2.03
C GLY A 61 13.21 -1.50 -1.30
N GLU A 62 13.30 -1.57 0.03
CA GLU A 62 12.61 -2.58 0.82
C GLU A 62 11.10 -2.46 0.66
N LEU A 63 10.43 -3.56 0.30
CA LEU A 63 8.98 -3.61 0.20
C LEU A 63 8.38 -3.65 1.60
N VAL A 64 7.58 -2.63 1.95
CA VAL A 64 6.98 -2.53 3.28
C VAL A 64 5.46 -2.54 3.27
N GLY A 65 4.83 -2.33 2.11
CA GLY A 65 3.38 -2.35 1.99
C GLY A 65 2.91 -2.55 0.57
N LEU A 66 1.67 -3.01 0.44
CA LEU A 66 1.00 -3.17 -0.85
C LEU A 66 -0.43 -2.67 -0.75
N GLY A 67 -0.91 -2.09 -1.83
CA GLY A 67 -2.30 -1.64 -1.93
C GLY A 67 -2.92 -2.05 -3.26
N ALA A 68 -4.19 -2.44 -3.20
CA ALA A 68 -5.00 -2.75 -4.38
C ALA A 68 -6.16 -1.78 -4.45
N TYR A 69 -6.32 -1.14 -5.59
CA TYR A 69 -7.28 -0.06 -5.80
C TYR A 69 -8.11 -0.32 -7.04
N ARG A 70 -9.36 0.10 -7.00
CA ARG A 70 -10.27 -0.01 -8.13
C ARG A 70 -10.81 1.36 -8.48
N ASN A 71 -10.65 1.77 -9.76
CA ASN A 71 -11.26 2.99 -10.26
C ASN A 71 -12.76 2.72 -10.51
N MET A 72 -13.63 3.53 -9.89
CA MET A 72 -15.08 3.40 -10.00
C MET A 72 -15.66 4.67 -10.63
N PRO A 73 -15.55 4.82 -11.97
CA PRO A 73 -16.00 6.05 -12.63
C PRO A 73 -17.50 6.33 -12.48
N GLU A 74 -18.33 5.29 -12.41
CA GLU A 74 -19.76 5.47 -12.23
C GLU A 74 -20.12 6.11 -10.89
N GLY A 75 -19.28 5.88 -9.87
CA GLY A 75 -19.47 6.44 -8.55
C GLY A 75 -18.65 7.69 -8.28
N PHE A 76 -17.82 8.09 -9.24
CA PHE A 76 -16.86 9.20 -9.06
C PHE A 76 -15.98 9.00 -7.83
N LEU A 77 -15.44 7.78 -7.68
CA LEU A 77 -14.60 7.45 -6.53
C LEU A 77 -13.56 6.38 -6.90
N VAL A 78 -12.57 6.24 -6.03
CA VAL A 78 -11.64 5.12 -6.04
C VAL A 78 -11.98 4.22 -4.86
N TYR A 79 -12.16 2.94 -5.13
CA TYR A 79 -12.40 1.94 -4.10
C TYR A 79 -11.05 1.36 -3.67
N ILE A 80 -10.74 1.45 -2.39
CA ILE A 80 -9.54 0.84 -1.83
C ILE A 80 -9.91 -0.58 -1.44
N GLU A 81 -9.51 -1.53 -2.29
CA GLU A 81 -9.93 -2.93 -2.16
C GLU A 81 -9.23 -3.62 -1.02
N TYR A 82 -7.90 -3.39 -0.91
CA TYR A 82 -7.12 -4.02 0.16
C TYR A 82 -5.80 -3.29 0.32
N ILE A 83 -5.35 -3.16 1.56
CA ILE A 83 -4.00 -2.66 1.87
C ILE A 83 -3.41 -3.54 2.95
N GLU A 84 -2.09 -3.75 2.88
CA GLU A 84 -1.40 -4.60 3.84
C GLU A 84 0.02 -4.10 4.08
N SER A 85 0.44 -4.14 5.35
CA SER A 85 1.83 -3.88 5.74
C SER A 85 2.61 -5.19 5.80
N ALA A 86 3.91 -5.11 5.51
CA ALA A 86 4.79 -6.26 5.68
C ALA A 86 4.74 -6.80 7.11
N PRO A 87 4.99 -8.11 7.33
CA PRO A 87 4.85 -8.74 8.66
C PRO A 87 5.60 -8.02 9.77
N HIS A 88 6.82 -7.54 9.51
CA HIS A 88 7.61 -6.84 10.53
C HIS A 88 6.99 -5.51 10.99
N SER A 89 6.01 -5.01 10.26
CA SER A 89 5.36 -3.73 10.57
C SER A 89 3.84 -3.86 10.70
N ASN A 90 3.32 -5.09 10.56
CA ASN A 90 1.90 -5.37 10.71
C ASN A 90 1.59 -5.57 12.19
N PRO A 91 0.73 -4.71 12.81
CA PRO A 91 0.47 -4.80 14.24
C PRO A 91 -0.21 -6.10 14.66
N THR A 92 -0.85 -6.81 13.73
CA THR A 92 -1.46 -8.11 13.98
C THR A 92 -0.41 -9.21 14.11
N LEU A 93 0.70 -9.10 13.39
CA LEU A 93 1.73 -10.14 13.31
C LEU A 93 2.97 -9.85 14.15
N SER A 94 3.22 -8.59 14.49
CA SER A 94 4.42 -8.20 15.21
C SER A 94 4.10 -7.21 16.33
N LYS A 95 4.61 -7.50 17.53
CA LYS A 95 4.50 -6.58 18.68
C LYS A 95 5.45 -5.40 18.54
N ASN A 96 6.62 -5.64 17.94
CA ASN A 96 7.67 -4.63 17.77
C ASN A 96 7.76 -4.28 16.29
N ARG A 97 6.88 -3.39 15.85
CA ARG A 97 6.84 -2.97 14.45
C ARG A 97 8.13 -2.24 14.07
N LYS A 98 8.62 -2.52 12.86
CA LYS A 98 9.78 -1.84 12.31
C LYS A 98 9.42 -0.44 11.80
N TYR A 99 8.29 -0.32 11.12
CA TYR A 99 7.80 0.96 10.58
C TYR A 99 6.37 1.21 11.01
N ARG A 100 6.00 2.50 11.06
CA ARG A 100 4.65 2.95 11.33
C ARG A 100 4.24 3.93 10.23
N GLY A 101 2.93 4.01 9.94
CA GLY A 101 2.40 4.93 8.94
C GLY A 101 2.26 4.34 7.55
N ILE A 102 2.50 3.03 7.37
CA ILE A 102 2.38 2.35 6.07
C ILE A 102 0.93 2.42 5.56
N GLY A 103 -0.03 2.05 6.41
CA GLY A 103 -1.44 2.08 6.04
C GLY A 103 -1.90 3.49 5.70
N ALA A 104 -1.48 4.47 6.48
CA ALA A 104 -1.83 5.88 6.22
C ALA A 104 -1.29 6.35 4.87
N ALA A 105 -0.07 5.96 4.51
CA ALA A 105 0.51 6.32 3.21
C ALA A 105 -0.26 5.68 2.05
N LEU A 106 -0.66 4.42 2.19
CA LEU A 106 -1.42 3.72 1.17
C LEU A 106 -2.84 4.29 1.03
N LEU A 107 -3.47 4.70 2.13
CA LEU A 107 -4.76 5.40 2.09
C LEU A 107 -4.62 6.75 1.38
N ALA A 108 -3.58 7.52 1.71
CA ALA A 108 -3.32 8.80 1.08
C ALA A 108 -3.09 8.65 -0.43
N TYR A 109 -2.45 7.56 -0.84
CA TYR A 109 -2.26 7.28 -2.26
C TYR A 109 -3.59 7.02 -2.97
N GLY A 110 -4.52 6.32 -2.32
CA GLY A 110 -5.87 6.13 -2.84
C GLY A 110 -6.58 7.46 -3.08
N VAL A 111 -6.45 8.40 -2.15
CA VAL A 111 -6.98 9.75 -2.29
C VAL A 111 -6.33 10.46 -3.48
N GLN A 112 -5.02 10.31 -3.66
CA GLN A 112 -4.31 10.92 -4.79
C GLN A 112 -4.78 10.34 -6.12
N LEU A 113 -4.98 9.02 -6.20
CA LEU A 113 -5.55 8.39 -7.39
C LEU A 113 -6.92 8.96 -7.73
N SER A 114 -7.75 9.19 -6.72
CA SER A 114 -9.07 9.79 -6.88
C SER A 114 -8.98 11.21 -7.42
N ILE A 115 -8.08 12.03 -6.87
CA ILE A 115 -7.85 13.40 -7.34
C ILE A 115 -7.40 13.37 -8.81
N ASP A 116 -6.43 12.52 -9.13
CA ASP A 116 -5.87 12.42 -10.49
C ASP A 116 -6.92 11.94 -11.50
N SER A 117 -7.90 11.19 -11.04
CA SER A 117 -9.01 10.71 -11.89
C SER A 117 -10.15 11.72 -12.00
N GLY A 118 -10.04 12.87 -11.32
CA GLY A 118 -11.06 13.92 -11.37
C GLY A 118 -12.21 13.72 -10.38
N TYR A 119 -12.02 12.88 -9.35
CA TYR A 119 -13.09 12.56 -8.39
C TYR A 119 -12.98 13.36 -7.09
N GLY A 120 -12.06 14.34 -7.02
CA GLY A 120 -11.97 15.24 -5.89
C GLY A 120 -11.47 14.60 -4.60
N GLY A 121 -10.85 13.44 -4.67
CA GLY A 121 -10.32 12.76 -3.49
C GLY A 121 -11.29 11.79 -2.83
N VAL A 122 -12.48 11.58 -3.43
CA VAL A 122 -13.45 10.64 -2.85
C VAL A 122 -12.94 9.20 -2.97
N VAL A 123 -12.89 8.52 -1.85
CA VAL A 123 -12.50 7.11 -1.76
C VAL A 123 -13.50 6.35 -0.91
N PHE A 124 -13.59 5.06 -1.15
CA PHE A 124 -14.37 4.15 -0.32
C PHE A 124 -13.46 3.02 0.14
N PHE A 125 -13.49 2.72 1.42
CA PHE A 125 -12.65 1.68 1.99
C PHE A 125 -13.43 0.95 3.08
N LEU A 126 -13.61 -0.37 2.90
CA LEU A 126 -14.19 -1.22 3.93
C LEU A 126 -13.04 -1.77 4.78
N GLY A 127 -12.71 -1.03 5.83
CA GLY A 127 -11.72 -1.50 6.79
C GLY A 127 -12.27 -2.64 7.64
N THR A 128 -11.42 -3.59 7.97
CA THR A 128 -11.74 -4.66 8.91
C THR A 128 -11.02 -4.46 10.23
#